data_d64511c40c5fc624026ac9687aacf923
#
_entry.id   d64511c40c5fc624026ac9687aacf923
#
_cell.length_a   1.000
_cell.length_b   1.000
_cell.length_c   1.000
_cell.angle_alpha   90.00
_cell.angle_beta   90.00
_cell.angle_gamma   90.00
#
_symmetry.space_group_name_H-M   'P 1'
#
loop_
_entity.id
_entity.type
_entity.pdbx_description
1 polymer ?
#
loop_
_entity_poly.entity_id
_entity_poly.type
_entity_poly.pdbx_seq_one_letter_code
_entity_poly.pdbx_strand_id
1 'polypeptide(L)'
;MAAKNKIVYICSNCGFESAKWAGKCPDCGEWNTMEESVKTAVSAKSAASGYSSSASTLLTRPLAISEIDTEDEHRYHTGLSELDRVLGGGLVKGSLVLISGDPGIGKSTILLQICEYLGQKLRILYVSGEESARQIKLRAGRLGVSSPNLRILAETDVQLVVEHIRTEKPDIVMIDSIQTMNFTDLNSSPGSVTQVRECTNAIMRCSKSLDIPAILVGHVNKDGAIAGPKVLEHIVDAVLYFEGDRQMTYRILRAVKNRYGSTNEIGVFDMGEAGLRQIENPSQAMLSGRPTNASGTCVTAVMEGTRPLLAEIQGLATTSGFGTPRRMSTGFDYARMALILAVLEKRAGFYFSNLDAYLNVVGGLRIDEPAVDLAVAMALVSSLTDTPIRDDTVVFGEIGLAGELRSVSHIESRVSEAYRLGFTRCVLPYHSMKSIDSKRFSGVELIGVHNVREAFDACVQ
;
A
#
# COMPACT_ATOMS: atom_id res chain seq x y z
N MET A 1 -50.35 -9.50 -13.81
CA MET A 1 -49.85 -8.13 -14.08
C MET A 1 -48.34 -8.22 -14.19
N ALA A 2 -47.78 -7.91 -15.35
CA ALA A 2 -46.32 -7.99 -15.56
C ALA A 2 -45.60 -7.03 -14.65
N ALA A 3 -44.54 -7.50 -13.95
CA ALA A 3 -43.69 -6.68 -13.12
C ALA A 3 -43.02 -5.62 -13.99
N LYS A 4 -43.21 -4.33 -13.70
CA LYS A 4 -42.55 -3.25 -14.43
C LYS A 4 -41.06 -3.23 -14.01
N ASN A 5 -40.20 -3.50 -14.96
CA ASN A 5 -38.77 -3.29 -14.81
C ASN A 5 -38.51 -1.80 -14.51
N LYS A 6 -37.77 -1.51 -13.45
CA LYS A 6 -37.41 -0.14 -13.08
C LYS A 6 -35.98 0.11 -13.53
N ILE A 7 -35.78 1.05 -14.43
CA ILE A 7 -34.46 1.52 -14.84
C ILE A 7 -33.87 2.34 -13.70
N VAL A 8 -32.65 2.04 -13.33
CA VAL A 8 -31.82 2.81 -12.38
C VAL A 8 -30.46 3.07 -13.01
N TYR A 9 -29.83 4.16 -12.61
CA TYR A 9 -28.50 4.52 -13.07
C TYR A 9 -27.52 4.34 -11.91
N ILE A 10 -26.43 3.61 -12.15
CA ILE A 10 -25.42 3.27 -11.15
C ILE A 10 -24.10 3.90 -11.58
N CYS A 11 -23.44 4.60 -10.65
CA CYS A 11 -22.12 5.15 -10.90
C CYS A 11 -21.08 4.03 -10.96
N SER A 12 -20.33 3.94 -12.08
CA SER A 12 -19.26 2.94 -12.27
C SER A 12 -18.04 3.19 -11.35
N ASN A 13 -17.89 4.40 -10.80
CA ASN A 13 -16.78 4.73 -9.90
C ASN A 13 -17.08 4.44 -8.43
N CYS A 14 -18.27 4.84 -7.90
CA CYS A 14 -18.58 4.72 -6.47
C CYS A 14 -19.79 3.83 -6.14
N GLY A 15 -20.52 3.35 -7.16
CA GLY A 15 -21.70 2.51 -6.96
C GLY A 15 -22.97 3.27 -6.52
N PHE A 16 -22.97 4.61 -6.52
CA PHE A 16 -24.14 5.41 -6.19
C PHE A 16 -25.29 5.12 -7.16
N GLU A 17 -26.49 4.85 -6.62
CA GLU A 17 -27.68 4.56 -7.41
C GLU A 17 -28.59 5.79 -7.52
N SER A 18 -29.05 6.09 -8.74
CA SER A 18 -30.00 7.16 -9.01
C SER A 18 -31.16 6.65 -9.89
N ALA A 19 -32.35 7.19 -9.66
CA ALA A 19 -33.52 6.92 -10.52
C ALA A 19 -33.47 7.71 -11.85
N LYS A 20 -32.54 8.65 -11.98
CA LYS A 20 -32.35 9.50 -13.17
C LYS A 20 -30.89 9.54 -13.55
N TRP A 21 -30.62 9.55 -14.82
CA TRP A 21 -29.27 9.78 -15.32
C TRP A 21 -28.78 11.19 -14.97
N ALA A 22 -27.53 11.29 -14.55
CA ALA A 22 -26.85 12.55 -14.28
C ALA A 22 -25.47 12.51 -14.93
N GLY A 23 -25.07 13.56 -15.61
CA GLY A 23 -23.74 13.67 -16.24
C GLY A 23 -22.59 13.71 -15.25
N LYS A 24 -22.87 14.08 -13.98
CA LYS A 24 -21.95 14.10 -12.87
C LYS A 24 -22.54 13.29 -11.71
N CYS A 25 -21.79 12.36 -11.14
CA CYS A 25 -22.25 11.60 -9.99
C CYS A 25 -22.43 12.50 -8.76
N PRO A 26 -23.62 12.52 -8.10
CA PRO A 26 -23.85 13.36 -6.94
C PRO A 26 -23.01 12.97 -5.71
N ASP A 27 -22.55 11.73 -5.64
CA ASP A 27 -21.83 11.20 -4.49
C ASP A 27 -20.31 11.42 -4.63
N CYS A 28 -19.66 10.87 -5.68
CA CYS A 28 -18.21 10.97 -5.87
C CYS A 28 -17.77 12.16 -6.73
N GLY A 29 -18.69 12.89 -7.38
CA GLY A 29 -18.38 14.05 -8.20
C GLY A 29 -17.73 13.79 -9.56
N GLU A 30 -17.56 12.53 -9.97
CA GLU A 30 -16.99 12.14 -11.26
C GLU A 30 -17.99 12.33 -12.42
N TRP A 31 -17.46 12.69 -13.61
CA TRP A 31 -18.24 12.92 -14.80
C TRP A 31 -18.36 11.65 -15.65
N ASN A 32 -19.54 11.47 -16.32
CA ASN A 32 -19.83 10.38 -17.25
C ASN A 32 -19.68 8.96 -16.67
N THR A 33 -19.92 8.79 -15.38
CA THR A 33 -19.81 7.50 -14.67
C THR A 33 -21.17 6.84 -14.38
N MET A 34 -22.31 7.44 -14.80
CA MET A 34 -23.66 6.90 -14.57
C MET A 34 -24.06 5.96 -15.68
N GLU A 35 -24.11 4.65 -15.41
CA GLU A 35 -24.50 3.59 -16.35
C GLU A 35 -25.92 3.10 -16.07
N GLU A 36 -26.66 2.79 -17.13
CA GLU A 36 -28.02 2.29 -17.04
C GLU A 36 -28.05 0.83 -16.56
N SER A 37 -28.87 0.53 -15.56
CA SER A 37 -29.07 -0.80 -15.02
C SER A 37 -30.60 -1.07 -14.83
N VAL A 38 -31.04 -2.29 -15.10
CA VAL A 38 -32.45 -2.67 -14.98
C VAL A 38 -32.68 -3.45 -13.70
N LYS A 39 -33.38 -2.86 -12.73
CA LYS A 39 -33.88 -3.62 -11.56
C LYS A 39 -35.17 -4.36 -11.91
N THR A 40 -35.09 -5.68 -12.01
CA THR A 40 -36.29 -6.54 -12.06
C THR A 40 -36.93 -6.54 -10.66
N ALA A 41 -38.19 -6.13 -10.58
CA ALA A 41 -38.95 -6.23 -9.33
C ALA A 41 -39.16 -7.72 -9.01
N VAL A 42 -38.35 -8.28 -8.14
CA VAL A 42 -38.63 -9.61 -7.56
C VAL A 42 -39.92 -9.50 -6.79
N SER A 43 -41.01 -10.17 -7.27
CA SER A 43 -42.28 -10.17 -6.59
C SER A 43 -42.08 -10.87 -5.23
N ALA A 44 -42.48 -10.22 -4.16
CA ALA A 44 -42.39 -10.70 -2.79
C ALA A 44 -43.24 -11.95 -2.48
N LYS A 45 -43.70 -12.69 -3.51
CA LYS A 45 -44.55 -13.87 -3.37
C LYS A 45 -43.92 -15.22 -3.70
N SER A 46 -42.65 -15.28 -4.15
CA SER A 46 -41.97 -16.55 -4.41
C SER A 46 -40.86 -16.92 -3.38
N ALA A 47 -40.71 -16.14 -2.31
CA ALA A 47 -39.74 -16.43 -1.25
C ALA A 47 -40.31 -17.29 -0.09
N ALA A 48 -41.47 -17.95 -0.29
CA ALA A 48 -42.09 -18.74 0.77
C ALA A 48 -42.14 -20.26 0.46
N SER A 49 -41.23 -20.79 -0.32
CA SER A 49 -41.12 -22.25 -0.43
C SER A 49 -39.64 -22.66 -0.57
N GLY A 50 -39.07 -23.17 0.51
CA GLY A 50 -37.93 -24.06 0.44
C GLY A 50 -36.64 -23.71 1.17
N TYR A 51 -36.70 -22.89 2.21
CA TYR A 51 -35.64 -22.91 3.20
C TYR A 51 -36.19 -23.28 4.57
N SER A 52 -36.14 -24.58 4.88
CA SER A 52 -36.23 -25.04 6.27
C SER A 52 -34.95 -24.57 6.97
N SER A 53 -34.98 -23.34 7.47
CA SER A 53 -33.95 -22.81 8.37
C SER A 53 -34.10 -23.45 9.74
N SER A 54 -33.45 -24.60 9.91
CA SER A 54 -33.00 -25.05 11.23
C SER A 54 -31.64 -24.44 11.59
N ALA A 55 -31.39 -23.20 11.17
CA ALA A 55 -30.35 -22.37 11.74
C ALA A 55 -31.05 -21.53 12.80
N SER A 56 -30.76 -21.79 14.08
CA SER A 56 -31.12 -20.95 15.21
C SER A 56 -30.87 -19.49 14.82
N THR A 57 -31.94 -18.75 14.59
CA THR A 57 -31.93 -17.29 14.59
C THR A 57 -31.54 -16.90 16.02
N LEU A 58 -30.28 -16.82 16.29
CA LEU A 58 -29.78 -16.08 17.46
C LEU A 58 -30.32 -14.67 17.25
N LEU A 59 -31.44 -14.38 17.92
CA LEU A 59 -31.96 -13.04 18.07
C LEU A 59 -30.78 -12.22 18.60
N THR A 60 -30.18 -11.41 17.75
CA THR A 60 -29.14 -10.46 18.13
C THR A 60 -29.77 -9.47 19.09
N ARG A 61 -29.63 -9.75 20.40
CA ARG A 61 -30.03 -8.79 21.44
C ARG A 61 -28.93 -7.74 21.60
N PRO A 62 -29.24 -6.51 21.92
CA PRO A 62 -28.24 -5.56 22.37
C PRO A 62 -27.51 -6.11 23.60
N LEU A 63 -26.17 -6.07 23.54
CA LEU A 63 -25.30 -6.48 24.65
C LEU A 63 -24.63 -5.24 25.23
N ALA A 64 -24.47 -5.21 26.55
CA ALA A 64 -23.65 -4.21 27.20
C ALA A 64 -22.17 -4.46 26.81
N ILE A 65 -21.37 -3.40 26.70
CA ILE A 65 -19.95 -3.54 26.29
C ILE A 65 -19.16 -4.44 27.25
N SER A 66 -19.58 -4.48 28.54
CA SER A 66 -18.99 -5.35 29.56
C SER A 66 -19.39 -6.83 29.44
N GLU A 67 -20.42 -7.16 28.63
CA GLU A 67 -20.86 -8.53 28.36
C GLU A 67 -20.18 -9.13 27.14
N ILE A 68 -19.38 -8.31 26.43
CA ILE A 68 -18.64 -8.73 25.24
C ILE A 68 -17.28 -9.23 25.71
N ASP A 69 -17.06 -10.54 25.57
CA ASP A 69 -15.78 -11.15 25.86
C ASP A 69 -14.77 -10.80 24.76
N THR A 70 -13.66 -10.19 25.13
CA THR A 70 -12.58 -9.79 24.23
C THR A 70 -11.31 -10.65 24.43
N GLU A 71 -11.37 -11.70 25.28
CA GLU A 71 -10.19 -12.50 25.61
C GLU A 71 -9.64 -13.29 24.42
N ASP A 72 -10.37 -13.40 23.29
CA ASP A 72 -10.01 -14.18 22.12
C ASP A 72 -9.81 -13.37 20.85
N GLU A 73 -9.06 -12.26 20.90
CA GLU A 73 -8.57 -11.64 19.67
C GLU A 73 -7.45 -12.51 19.03
N HIS A 74 -7.80 -13.75 18.68
CA HIS A 74 -6.88 -14.65 17.99
C HIS A 74 -6.52 -14.11 16.63
N ARG A 75 -5.24 -13.75 16.47
CA ARG A 75 -4.65 -13.37 15.19
C ARG A 75 -3.87 -14.55 14.61
N TYR A 76 -4.11 -14.85 13.36
CA TYR A 76 -3.32 -15.84 12.63
C TYR A 76 -2.10 -15.16 12.03
N HIS A 77 -0.91 -15.55 12.48
CA HIS A 77 0.34 -15.07 11.87
C HIS A 77 0.50 -15.70 10.49
N THR A 78 0.75 -14.86 9.48
CA THR A 78 0.83 -15.28 8.08
C THR A 78 2.15 -15.99 7.72
N GLY A 79 3.14 -15.97 8.61
CA GLY A 79 4.50 -16.42 8.35
C GLY A 79 5.39 -15.41 7.65
N LEU A 80 4.81 -14.26 7.28
CA LEU A 80 5.51 -13.14 6.69
C LEU A 80 5.42 -11.95 7.65
N SER A 81 6.50 -11.65 8.39
CA SER A 81 6.51 -10.59 9.42
C SER A 81 6.20 -9.20 8.83
N GLU A 82 6.59 -8.94 7.59
CA GLU A 82 6.27 -7.69 6.89
C GLU A 82 4.78 -7.59 6.54
N LEU A 83 4.11 -8.71 6.25
CA LEU A 83 2.66 -8.73 6.06
C LEU A 83 1.91 -8.62 7.40
N ASP A 84 2.34 -9.36 8.41
CA ASP A 84 1.75 -9.30 9.75
C ASP A 84 1.82 -7.89 10.33
N ARG A 85 2.92 -7.16 10.10
CA ARG A 85 3.07 -5.75 10.45
C ARG A 85 1.95 -4.89 9.84
N VAL A 86 1.74 -5.01 8.55
CA VAL A 86 0.72 -4.21 7.81
C VAL A 86 -0.69 -4.59 8.24
N LEU A 87 -0.91 -5.85 8.61
CA LEU A 87 -2.18 -6.33 9.16
C LEU A 87 -2.43 -5.88 10.61
N GLY A 88 -1.41 -5.35 11.29
CA GLY A 88 -1.49 -4.96 12.71
C GLY A 88 -1.25 -6.13 13.66
N GLY A 89 -0.48 -7.13 13.22
CA GLY A 89 -0.09 -8.30 14.01
C GLY A 89 -0.64 -9.64 13.50
N GLY A 90 -1.30 -9.67 12.34
CA GLY A 90 -1.83 -10.87 11.70
C GLY A 90 -3.30 -10.78 11.33
N LEU A 91 -3.85 -11.86 10.78
CA LEU A 91 -5.26 -11.95 10.36
C LEU A 91 -6.18 -12.15 11.58
N VAL A 92 -7.16 -11.27 11.72
CA VAL A 92 -8.18 -11.36 12.77
C VAL A 92 -9.31 -12.29 12.31
N LYS A 93 -9.83 -13.14 13.22
CA LYS A 93 -10.98 -14.00 12.94
C LYS A 93 -12.18 -13.20 12.44
N GLY A 94 -12.92 -13.73 11.48
CA GLY A 94 -14.08 -13.07 10.89
C GLY A 94 -13.79 -11.80 10.10
N SER A 95 -12.51 -11.42 9.94
CA SER A 95 -12.12 -10.23 9.16
C SER A 95 -12.15 -10.47 7.66
N LEU A 96 -12.42 -9.41 6.92
CA LEU A 96 -12.35 -9.41 5.46
C LEU A 96 -11.24 -8.45 5.01
N VAL A 97 -10.18 -8.99 4.42
CA VAL A 97 -9.01 -8.25 3.94
C VAL A 97 -8.99 -8.22 2.42
N LEU A 98 -8.84 -7.05 1.83
CA LEU A 98 -8.63 -6.87 0.40
C LEU A 98 -7.14 -6.59 0.12
N ILE A 99 -6.52 -7.41 -0.72
CA ILE A 99 -5.20 -7.14 -1.28
C ILE A 99 -5.38 -6.66 -2.72
N SER A 100 -4.98 -5.43 -3.00
CA SER A 100 -5.11 -4.79 -4.29
C SER A 100 -3.77 -4.34 -4.86
N GLY A 101 -3.72 -3.95 -6.12
CA GLY A 101 -2.51 -3.48 -6.81
C GLY A 101 -2.50 -3.88 -8.28
N ASP A 102 -1.49 -3.42 -9.01
CA ASP A 102 -1.35 -3.64 -10.46
C ASP A 102 -1.27 -5.13 -10.84
N PRO A 103 -1.72 -5.50 -12.05
CA PRO A 103 -1.55 -6.87 -12.55
C PRO A 103 -0.07 -7.29 -12.60
N GLY A 104 0.24 -8.49 -12.07
CA GLY A 104 1.59 -9.03 -12.04
C GLY A 104 2.49 -8.50 -10.91
N ILE A 105 1.95 -7.69 -9.97
CA ILE A 105 2.73 -7.15 -8.84
C ILE A 105 3.10 -8.22 -7.78
N GLY A 106 2.39 -9.36 -7.73
CA GLY A 106 2.66 -10.44 -6.78
C GLY A 106 1.50 -10.85 -5.87
N LYS A 107 0.26 -10.34 -6.09
CA LYS A 107 -0.90 -10.62 -5.22
C LYS A 107 -1.19 -12.12 -5.05
N SER A 108 -1.37 -12.85 -6.14
CA SER A 108 -1.62 -14.31 -6.08
C SER A 108 -0.40 -15.09 -5.57
N THR A 109 0.81 -14.55 -5.74
CA THR A 109 2.05 -15.14 -5.23
C THR A 109 2.07 -15.10 -3.71
N ILE A 110 1.82 -13.93 -3.11
CA ILE A 110 1.81 -13.80 -1.65
C ILE A 110 0.71 -14.67 -1.02
N LEU A 111 -0.47 -14.78 -1.66
CA LEU A 111 -1.55 -15.64 -1.18
C LEU A 111 -1.11 -17.10 -1.10
N LEU A 112 -0.48 -17.63 -2.14
CA LEU A 112 0.02 -19.02 -2.14
C LEU A 112 1.12 -19.22 -1.08
N GLN A 113 2.03 -18.25 -0.90
CA GLN A 113 3.07 -18.35 0.13
C GLN A 113 2.48 -18.31 1.55
N ILE A 114 1.46 -17.51 1.80
CA ILE A 114 0.71 -17.53 3.07
C ILE A 114 0.05 -18.90 3.27
N CYS A 115 -0.52 -19.49 2.21
CA CYS A 115 -1.14 -20.81 2.28
C CYS A 115 -0.15 -21.90 2.66
N GLU A 116 1.12 -21.84 2.26
CA GLU A 116 2.13 -22.80 2.69
C GLU A 116 2.35 -22.75 4.19
N TYR A 117 2.53 -21.56 4.74
CA TYR A 117 2.80 -21.38 6.17
C TYR A 117 1.58 -21.74 7.04
N LEU A 118 0.43 -21.12 6.75
CA LEU A 118 -0.80 -21.31 7.53
C LEU A 118 -1.36 -22.72 7.39
N GLY A 119 -1.29 -23.29 6.19
CA GLY A 119 -1.85 -24.60 5.88
C GLY A 119 -1.09 -25.78 6.51
N GLN A 120 0.03 -25.54 7.19
CA GLN A 120 0.66 -26.56 8.03
C GLN A 120 -0.25 -26.96 9.23
N LYS A 121 -1.08 -26.03 9.70
CA LYS A 121 -1.93 -26.20 10.89
C LYS A 121 -3.41 -25.94 10.63
N LEU A 122 -3.74 -25.09 9.66
CA LEU A 122 -5.08 -24.58 9.40
C LEU A 122 -5.60 -25.10 8.06
N ARG A 123 -6.91 -25.34 7.98
CA ARG A 123 -7.58 -25.72 6.72
C ARG A 123 -7.84 -24.46 5.91
N ILE A 124 -7.30 -24.41 4.71
CA ILE A 124 -7.40 -23.26 3.82
C ILE A 124 -8.22 -23.65 2.59
N LEU A 125 -9.24 -22.85 2.28
CA LEU A 125 -9.97 -22.92 1.03
C LEU A 125 -9.49 -21.80 0.12
N TYR A 126 -8.80 -22.16 -0.96
CA TYR A 126 -8.37 -21.24 -2.00
C TYR A 126 -9.35 -21.32 -3.19
N VAL A 127 -10.12 -20.25 -3.38
CA VAL A 127 -11.09 -20.12 -4.48
C VAL A 127 -10.45 -19.33 -5.60
N SER A 128 -10.46 -19.86 -6.81
CA SER A 128 -9.97 -19.19 -8.00
C SER A 128 -11.05 -19.09 -9.06
N GLY A 129 -11.28 -17.88 -9.55
CA GLY A 129 -12.13 -17.64 -10.70
C GLY A 129 -11.36 -17.37 -11.99
N GLU A 130 -10.03 -17.28 -11.95
CA GLU A 130 -9.19 -16.98 -13.11
C GLU A 130 -8.41 -18.20 -13.60
N GLU A 131 -7.91 -19.00 -12.66
CA GLU A 131 -7.03 -20.13 -12.96
C GLU A 131 -7.68 -21.46 -12.61
N SER A 132 -7.44 -22.47 -13.45
CA SER A 132 -7.80 -23.85 -13.14
C SER A 132 -6.95 -24.41 -12.01
N ALA A 133 -7.46 -25.42 -11.30
CA ALA A 133 -6.73 -26.09 -10.23
C ALA A 133 -5.35 -26.64 -10.69
N ARG A 134 -5.22 -27.04 -11.97
CA ARG A 134 -3.96 -27.48 -12.56
C ARG A 134 -2.94 -26.35 -12.67
N GLN A 135 -3.37 -25.15 -13.11
CA GLN A 135 -2.50 -23.98 -13.23
C GLN A 135 -2.01 -23.52 -11.85
N ILE A 136 -2.91 -23.48 -10.85
CA ILE A 136 -2.56 -23.17 -9.48
C ILE A 136 -1.57 -24.19 -8.93
N LYS A 137 -1.76 -25.50 -9.19
CA LYS A 137 -0.83 -26.56 -8.77
C LYS A 137 0.57 -26.35 -9.37
N LEU A 138 0.67 -25.97 -10.64
CA LEU A 138 1.96 -25.67 -11.29
C LEU A 138 2.64 -24.45 -10.66
N ARG A 139 1.87 -23.40 -10.38
CA ARG A 139 2.37 -22.21 -9.70
C ARG A 139 2.83 -22.50 -8.28
N ALA A 140 2.01 -23.22 -7.52
CA ALA A 140 2.33 -23.69 -6.17
C ALA A 140 3.65 -24.49 -6.14
N GLY A 141 3.85 -25.39 -7.11
CA GLY A 141 5.09 -26.17 -7.23
C GLY A 141 6.34 -25.29 -7.44
N ARG A 142 6.24 -24.22 -8.26
CA ARG A 142 7.35 -23.26 -8.43
C ARG A 142 7.67 -22.48 -7.16
N LEU A 143 6.67 -22.20 -6.35
CA LEU A 143 6.80 -21.47 -5.08
C LEU A 143 7.12 -22.36 -3.90
N GLY A 144 7.27 -23.68 -4.11
CA GLY A 144 7.50 -24.64 -3.03
C GLY A 144 6.29 -24.88 -2.13
N VAL A 145 5.09 -24.53 -2.59
CA VAL A 145 3.84 -24.69 -1.82
C VAL A 145 3.34 -26.12 -1.93
N SER A 146 3.30 -26.83 -0.81
CA SER A 146 2.92 -28.24 -0.71
C SER A 146 2.03 -28.57 0.50
N SER A 147 1.48 -27.53 1.13
CA SER A 147 0.67 -27.66 2.34
C SER A 147 -0.45 -28.72 2.21
N PRO A 148 -0.56 -29.64 3.16
CA PRO A 148 -1.54 -30.74 3.12
C PRO A 148 -2.98 -30.27 3.34
N ASN A 149 -3.17 -29.14 3.99
CA ASN A 149 -4.48 -28.59 4.34
C ASN A 149 -4.98 -27.51 3.36
N LEU A 150 -4.26 -27.29 2.24
CA LEU A 150 -4.68 -26.37 1.19
C LEU A 150 -5.62 -27.09 0.22
N ARG A 151 -6.86 -26.63 0.13
CA ARG A 151 -7.87 -27.08 -0.82
C ARG A 151 -8.12 -26.01 -1.86
N ILE A 152 -8.20 -26.41 -3.14
CA ILE A 152 -8.39 -25.50 -4.28
C ILE A 152 -9.78 -25.76 -4.85
N LEU A 153 -10.55 -24.67 -4.99
CA LEU A 153 -11.86 -24.64 -5.62
C LEU A 153 -11.80 -23.71 -6.84
N ALA A 154 -11.95 -24.25 -8.05
CA ALA A 154 -12.07 -23.43 -9.28
C ALA A 154 -13.56 -23.19 -9.52
N GLU A 155 -14.08 -22.05 -9.04
CA GLU A 155 -15.50 -21.68 -9.10
C GLU A 155 -15.66 -20.16 -9.17
N THR A 156 -16.67 -19.69 -9.90
CA THR A 156 -17.01 -18.28 -10.04
C THR A 156 -18.37 -17.92 -9.46
N ASP A 157 -19.27 -18.89 -9.29
CA ASP A 157 -20.55 -18.65 -8.64
C ASP A 157 -20.37 -18.48 -7.14
N VAL A 158 -20.62 -17.26 -6.64
CA VAL A 158 -20.43 -16.94 -5.22
C VAL A 158 -21.39 -17.70 -4.31
N GLN A 159 -22.57 -18.14 -4.79
CA GLN A 159 -23.52 -18.91 -3.99
C GLN A 159 -22.95 -20.29 -3.70
N LEU A 160 -22.35 -20.95 -4.70
CA LEU A 160 -21.65 -22.23 -4.53
C LEU A 160 -20.42 -22.09 -3.63
N VAL A 161 -19.66 -21.01 -3.81
CA VAL A 161 -18.50 -20.72 -2.93
C VAL A 161 -18.95 -20.59 -1.47
N VAL A 162 -20.00 -19.83 -1.18
CA VAL A 162 -20.56 -19.65 0.17
C VAL A 162 -21.08 -20.98 0.74
N GLU A 163 -21.69 -21.84 -0.09
CA GLU A 163 -22.14 -23.17 0.32
C GLU A 163 -20.95 -24.07 0.72
N HIS A 164 -19.87 -24.06 -0.06
CA HIS A 164 -18.65 -24.79 0.28
C HIS A 164 -18.03 -24.27 1.59
N ILE A 165 -17.97 -22.96 1.81
CA ILE A 165 -17.47 -22.37 3.06
C ILE A 165 -18.30 -22.86 4.26
N ARG A 166 -19.62 -22.89 4.15
CA ARG A 166 -20.53 -23.32 5.21
C ARG A 166 -20.40 -24.83 5.52
N THR A 167 -20.22 -25.63 4.47
CA THR A 167 -20.15 -27.09 4.59
C THR A 167 -18.79 -27.55 5.09
N GLU A 168 -17.71 -27.04 4.50
CA GLU A 168 -16.35 -27.48 4.84
C GLU A 168 -15.79 -26.79 6.07
N LYS A 169 -16.31 -25.59 6.40
CA LYS A 169 -15.87 -24.76 7.53
C LYS A 169 -14.34 -24.64 7.58
N PRO A 170 -13.69 -24.10 6.54
CA PRO A 170 -12.27 -23.86 6.56
C PRO A 170 -11.91 -22.85 7.67
N ASP A 171 -10.65 -22.85 8.10
CA ASP A 171 -10.17 -21.88 9.07
C ASP A 171 -9.85 -20.52 8.40
N ILE A 172 -9.54 -20.53 7.10
CA ILE A 172 -9.26 -19.33 6.30
C ILE A 172 -9.77 -19.53 4.87
N VAL A 173 -10.27 -18.45 4.26
CA VAL A 173 -10.70 -18.41 2.86
C VAL A 173 -9.82 -17.43 2.07
N MET A 174 -9.36 -17.84 0.89
CA MET A 174 -8.66 -17.00 -0.08
C MET A 174 -9.48 -16.93 -1.37
N ILE A 175 -9.68 -15.73 -1.93
CA ILE A 175 -10.45 -15.54 -3.18
C ILE A 175 -9.60 -14.77 -4.19
N ASP A 176 -9.29 -15.41 -5.32
CA ASP A 176 -8.43 -14.87 -6.38
C ASP A 176 -9.11 -15.02 -7.76
N SER A 177 -9.79 -13.97 -8.24
CA SER A 177 -10.02 -12.64 -7.73
C SER A 177 -11.51 -12.37 -7.47
N ILE A 178 -11.81 -11.33 -6.70
CA ILE A 178 -13.22 -10.94 -6.43
C ILE A 178 -13.95 -10.47 -7.70
N GLN A 179 -13.23 -9.95 -8.70
CA GLN A 179 -13.80 -9.47 -9.95
C GLN A 179 -14.34 -10.59 -10.84
N THR A 180 -13.86 -11.81 -10.68
CA THR A 180 -14.34 -12.97 -11.43
C THR A 180 -15.54 -13.64 -10.78
N MET A 181 -15.83 -13.32 -9.52
CA MET A 181 -17.00 -13.84 -8.83
C MET A 181 -18.28 -13.21 -9.36
N ASN A 182 -19.33 -13.99 -9.46
CA ASN A 182 -20.64 -13.54 -9.89
C ASN A 182 -21.78 -14.19 -9.13
N PHE A 183 -22.92 -13.49 -9.12
CA PHE A 183 -24.23 -14.07 -8.85
C PHE A 183 -24.91 -14.35 -10.18
N THR A 184 -25.29 -15.58 -10.43
CA THR A 184 -25.99 -15.97 -11.66
C THR A 184 -27.37 -15.32 -11.81
N ASP A 185 -28.01 -14.96 -10.68
CA ASP A 185 -29.31 -14.33 -10.63
C ASP A 185 -29.30 -12.80 -10.89
N LEU A 186 -28.12 -12.18 -10.95
CA LEU A 186 -28.01 -10.76 -11.23
C LEU A 186 -27.79 -10.49 -12.72
N ASN A 187 -28.63 -9.61 -13.31
CA ASN A 187 -28.56 -9.24 -14.72
C ASN A 187 -27.39 -8.31 -15.10
N SER A 188 -26.36 -8.24 -14.28
CA SER A 188 -25.16 -7.42 -14.54
C SER A 188 -23.96 -8.31 -14.91
N SER A 189 -23.08 -7.82 -15.78
CA SER A 189 -21.91 -8.58 -16.23
C SER A 189 -20.94 -8.89 -15.08
N PRO A 190 -20.26 -10.04 -15.08
CA PRO A 190 -19.16 -10.31 -14.17
C PRO A 190 -18.13 -9.17 -14.16
N GLY A 191 -17.56 -8.82 -13.00
CA GLY A 191 -16.63 -7.72 -12.84
C GLY A 191 -17.25 -6.32 -12.76
N SER A 192 -18.56 -6.16 -13.03
CA SER A 192 -19.25 -4.89 -12.82
C SER A 192 -19.29 -4.50 -11.33
N VAL A 193 -19.43 -3.19 -11.06
CA VAL A 193 -19.51 -2.66 -9.68
C VAL A 193 -20.58 -3.38 -8.85
N THR A 194 -21.75 -3.62 -9.45
CA THR A 194 -22.87 -4.30 -8.78
C THR A 194 -22.50 -5.75 -8.42
N GLN A 195 -21.95 -6.52 -9.34
CA GLN A 195 -21.53 -7.90 -9.10
C GLN A 195 -20.46 -7.98 -8.02
N VAL A 196 -19.40 -7.20 -8.15
CA VAL A 196 -18.28 -7.21 -7.20
C VAL A 196 -18.76 -6.81 -5.79
N ARG A 197 -19.63 -5.81 -5.69
CA ARG A 197 -20.21 -5.39 -4.41
C ARG A 197 -21.06 -6.48 -3.76
N GLU A 198 -21.98 -7.09 -4.52
CA GLU A 198 -22.89 -8.10 -3.97
C GLU A 198 -22.13 -9.40 -3.62
N CYS A 199 -21.18 -9.83 -4.45
CA CYS A 199 -20.31 -10.96 -4.14
C CYS A 199 -19.50 -10.71 -2.87
N THR A 200 -18.91 -9.53 -2.72
CA THR A 200 -18.16 -9.16 -1.50
C THR A 200 -19.06 -9.14 -0.27
N ASN A 201 -20.28 -8.61 -0.38
CA ASN A 201 -21.26 -8.61 0.72
C ASN A 201 -21.66 -10.04 1.14
N ALA A 202 -21.83 -10.96 0.18
CA ALA A 202 -22.15 -12.36 0.49
C ALA A 202 -21.03 -13.06 1.25
N ILE A 203 -19.78 -12.88 0.79
CA ILE A 203 -18.59 -13.42 1.42
C ILE A 203 -18.43 -12.80 2.83
N MET A 204 -18.57 -11.49 2.97
CA MET A 204 -18.48 -10.78 4.26
C MET A 204 -19.47 -11.33 5.28
N ARG A 205 -20.75 -11.50 4.89
CA ARG A 205 -21.78 -12.06 5.78
C ARG A 205 -21.44 -13.48 6.18
N CYS A 206 -20.96 -14.30 5.26
CA CYS A 206 -20.55 -15.67 5.54
C CYS A 206 -19.35 -15.69 6.51
N SER A 207 -18.29 -14.94 6.23
CA SER A 207 -17.09 -14.83 7.05
C SER A 207 -17.41 -14.38 8.47
N LYS A 208 -18.19 -13.32 8.62
CA LYS A 208 -18.59 -12.81 9.96
C LYS A 208 -19.52 -13.74 10.70
N SER A 209 -20.41 -14.48 10.02
CA SER A 209 -21.33 -15.41 10.68
C SER A 209 -20.66 -16.70 11.18
N LEU A 210 -19.55 -17.08 10.56
CA LEU A 210 -18.80 -18.29 10.89
C LEU A 210 -17.48 -18.00 11.60
N ASP A 211 -17.16 -16.72 11.80
CA ASP A 211 -15.91 -16.24 12.38
C ASP A 211 -14.64 -16.69 11.62
N ILE A 212 -14.78 -16.81 10.28
CA ILE A 212 -13.73 -17.25 9.37
C ILE A 212 -13.15 -16.02 8.65
N PRO A 213 -11.83 -15.72 8.78
CA PRO A 213 -11.21 -14.65 8.01
C PRO A 213 -11.15 -14.98 6.53
N ALA A 214 -11.35 -13.96 5.69
CA ALA A 214 -11.20 -14.10 4.26
C ALA A 214 -10.25 -13.03 3.68
N ILE A 215 -9.38 -13.45 2.76
CA ILE A 215 -8.53 -12.55 1.98
C ILE A 215 -9.03 -12.55 0.54
N LEU A 216 -9.36 -11.36 0.04
CA LEU A 216 -9.79 -11.13 -1.33
C LEU A 216 -8.65 -10.51 -2.14
N VAL A 217 -8.42 -10.99 -3.35
CA VAL A 217 -7.59 -10.28 -4.33
C VAL A 217 -8.47 -9.38 -5.18
N GLY A 218 -8.02 -8.12 -5.33
CA GLY A 218 -8.64 -7.14 -6.22
C GLY A 218 -7.62 -6.61 -7.24
N HIS A 219 -8.08 -6.36 -8.47
CA HIS A 219 -7.29 -5.70 -9.51
C HIS A 219 -7.67 -4.23 -9.62
N VAL A 220 -6.67 -3.36 -9.81
CA VAL A 220 -6.89 -1.95 -10.13
C VAL A 220 -7.00 -1.83 -11.64
N ASN A 221 -8.02 -1.14 -12.11
CA ASN A 221 -8.12 -0.82 -13.52
C ASN A 221 -7.90 0.67 -13.75
N LYS A 222 -6.97 1.01 -14.63
CA LYS A 222 -6.68 2.41 -15.02
C LYS A 222 -7.80 3.02 -15.86
N ASP A 223 -8.66 2.17 -16.46
CA ASP A 223 -9.66 2.57 -17.45
C ASP A 223 -11.10 2.63 -16.93
N GLY A 224 -11.32 2.47 -15.62
CA GLY A 224 -12.65 2.66 -14.99
C GLY A 224 -13.75 1.62 -15.34
N ALA A 225 -13.47 0.63 -16.18
CA ALA A 225 -14.48 -0.34 -16.66
C ALA A 225 -14.75 -1.50 -15.69
N ILE A 226 -13.83 -1.79 -14.78
CA ILE A 226 -13.96 -2.85 -13.76
C ILE A 226 -13.99 -2.20 -12.37
N ALA A 227 -14.84 -2.72 -11.48
CA ALA A 227 -14.94 -2.22 -10.11
C ALA A 227 -13.59 -2.23 -9.40
N GLY A 228 -13.04 -1.05 -9.13
CA GLY A 228 -11.77 -0.87 -8.43
C GLY A 228 -11.90 -1.02 -6.91
N PRO A 229 -10.78 -0.97 -6.18
CA PRO A 229 -10.73 -1.11 -4.72
C PRO A 229 -11.63 -0.14 -3.98
N LYS A 230 -11.82 1.09 -4.47
CA LYS A 230 -12.65 2.13 -3.84
C LYS A 230 -14.09 1.68 -3.55
N VAL A 231 -14.67 0.85 -4.42
CA VAL A 231 -16.03 0.31 -4.21
C VAL A 231 -16.08 -0.61 -3.00
N LEU A 232 -14.99 -1.33 -2.72
CA LEU A 232 -14.91 -2.34 -1.67
C LEU A 232 -14.41 -1.77 -0.34
N GLU A 233 -13.77 -0.61 -0.34
CA GLU A 233 -13.19 0.00 0.87
C GLU A 233 -14.19 0.14 2.03
N HIS A 234 -15.46 0.40 1.73
CA HIS A 234 -16.48 0.54 2.75
C HIS A 234 -16.97 -0.80 3.31
N ILE A 235 -16.83 -1.88 2.54
CA ILE A 235 -17.33 -3.22 2.88
C ILE A 235 -16.30 -4.02 3.68
N VAL A 236 -15.02 -3.99 3.25
CA VAL A 236 -13.95 -4.77 3.86
C VAL A 236 -13.41 -4.10 5.12
N ASP A 237 -12.78 -4.89 5.98
CA ASP A 237 -12.21 -4.41 7.25
C ASP A 237 -10.80 -3.84 7.08
N ALA A 238 -10.02 -4.39 6.15
CA ALA A 238 -8.71 -3.87 5.79
C ALA A 238 -8.50 -3.87 4.26
N VAL A 239 -7.80 -2.86 3.76
CA VAL A 239 -7.38 -2.72 2.37
C VAL A 239 -5.87 -2.56 2.36
N LEU A 240 -5.19 -3.53 1.74
CA LEU A 240 -3.76 -3.53 1.53
C LEU A 240 -3.49 -3.28 0.04
N TYR A 241 -2.62 -2.35 -0.25
CA TYR A 241 -2.28 -1.98 -1.61
C TYR A 241 -0.82 -2.30 -1.90
N PHE A 242 -0.57 -3.11 -2.95
CA PHE A 242 0.77 -3.31 -3.48
C PHE A 242 1.15 -2.17 -4.39
N GLU A 243 2.21 -1.47 -4.02
CA GLU A 243 2.88 -0.42 -4.80
C GLU A 243 4.17 -0.97 -5.41
N GLY A 244 4.52 -0.49 -6.57
CA GLY A 244 5.76 -0.82 -7.27
C GLY A 244 5.55 -1.05 -8.76
N ASP A 245 6.58 -0.79 -9.54
CA ASP A 245 6.61 -1.09 -10.96
C ASP A 245 7.30 -2.47 -11.18
N ARG A 246 7.05 -3.10 -12.32
CA ARG A 246 7.74 -4.35 -12.73
C ARG A 246 9.25 -4.17 -12.84
N GLN A 247 9.71 -2.95 -13.04
CA GLN A 247 11.13 -2.58 -13.15
C GLN A 247 11.77 -2.26 -11.80
N MET A 248 10.97 -2.08 -10.73
CA MET A 248 11.49 -1.79 -9.40
C MET A 248 11.96 -3.07 -8.71
N THR A 249 13.07 -2.96 -7.98
CA THR A 249 13.63 -4.07 -7.20
C THR A 249 12.67 -4.46 -6.07
N TYR A 250 12.03 -3.48 -5.43
CA TYR A 250 11.20 -3.70 -4.26
C TYR A 250 9.72 -3.55 -4.55
N ARG A 251 8.90 -4.24 -3.75
CA ARG A 251 7.44 -4.13 -3.71
C ARG A 251 7.05 -3.67 -2.31
N ILE A 252 6.27 -2.60 -2.24
CA ILE A 252 5.79 -2.06 -0.98
C ILE A 252 4.33 -2.45 -0.82
N LEU A 253 3.98 -3.05 0.30
CA LEU A 253 2.62 -3.33 0.69
C LEU A 253 2.20 -2.31 1.74
N ARG A 254 1.20 -1.50 1.43
CA ARG A 254 0.70 -0.42 2.30
C ARG A 254 -0.72 -0.70 2.77
N ALA A 255 -1.00 -0.45 4.05
CA ALA A 255 -2.37 -0.42 4.55
C ALA A 255 -3.03 0.93 4.18
N VAL A 256 -4.04 0.90 3.31
CA VAL A 256 -4.87 2.07 2.97
C VAL A 256 -6.03 2.21 3.96
N LYS A 257 -6.54 1.07 4.44
CA LYS A 257 -7.56 0.98 5.48
C LYS A 257 -7.21 -0.21 6.38
N ASN A 258 -7.33 -0.05 7.68
CA ASN A 258 -7.20 -1.15 8.63
C ASN A 258 -8.00 -0.86 9.90
N ARG A 259 -9.03 -1.68 10.19
CA ARG A 259 -9.83 -1.56 11.42
C ARG A 259 -9.15 -2.20 12.64
N TYR A 260 -8.16 -3.05 12.41
CA TYR A 260 -7.47 -3.85 13.42
C TYR A 260 -6.04 -3.42 13.69
N GLY A 261 -5.59 -2.35 13.03
CA GLY A 261 -4.25 -1.82 13.16
C GLY A 261 -4.08 -0.44 12.54
N SER A 262 -2.84 0.05 12.55
CA SER A 262 -2.49 1.34 11.94
C SER A 262 -2.55 1.26 10.41
N THR A 263 -3.03 2.32 9.77
CA THR A 263 -2.92 2.52 8.32
C THR A 263 -1.55 3.07 7.90
N ASN A 264 -0.70 3.38 8.87
CA ASN A 264 0.61 3.96 8.63
C ASN A 264 1.73 2.91 8.52
N GLU A 265 1.40 1.61 8.51
CA GLU A 265 2.41 0.56 8.39
C GLU A 265 2.62 0.15 6.94
N ILE A 266 3.89 -0.14 6.62
CA ILE A 266 4.28 -0.73 5.34
C ILE A 266 5.04 -2.04 5.52
N GLY A 267 4.90 -2.93 4.54
CA GLY A 267 5.72 -4.13 4.37
C GLY A 267 6.55 -4.02 3.09
N VAL A 268 7.82 -4.40 3.16
CA VAL A 268 8.74 -4.32 2.03
C VAL A 268 9.15 -5.73 1.60
N PHE A 269 8.98 -5.98 0.31
CA PHE A 269 9.26 -7.28 -0.31
C PHE A 269 10.16 -7.13 -1.53
N ASP A 270 10.92 -8.16 -1.80
CA ASP A 270 11.66 -8.37 -3.05
C ASP A 270 10.99 -9.50 -3.86
N MET A 271 10.95 -9.38 -5.18
CA MET A 271 10.38 -10.40 -6.08
C MET A 271 11.51 -11.20 -6.71
N GLY A 272 11.70 -12.42 -6.23
CA GLY A 272 12.65 -13.38 -6.79
C GLY A 272 11.99 -14.52 -7.58
N GLU A 273 12.80 -15.47 -8.04
CA GLU A 273 12.32 -16.66 -8.76
C GLU A 273 11.42 -17.56 -7.89
N ALA A 274 11.72 -17.62 -6.60
CA ALA A 274 10.94 -18.38 -5.61
C ALA A 274 9.74 -17.61 -5.03
N GLY A 275 9.38 -16.47 -5.61
CA GLY A 275 8.26 -15.64 -5.17
C GLY A 275 8.70 -14.38 -4.41
N LEU A 276 7.82 -13.87 -3.57
CA LEU A 276 8.05 -12.70 -2.72
C LEU A 276 8.87 -13.09 -1.49
N ARG A 277 9.94 -12.35 -1.25
CA ARG A 277 10.78 -12.46 -0.06
C ARG A 277 10.67 -11.18 0.75
N GLN A 278 10.36 -11.29 2.03
CA GLN A 278 10.35 -10.14 2.93
C GLN A 278 11.75 -9.58 3.16
N ILE A 279 11.85 -8.28 3.27
CA ILE A 279 13.11 -7.57 3.54
C ILE A 279 13.10 -7.11 4.98
N GLU A 280 13.87 -7.79 5.82
CA GLU A 280 13.93 -7.48 7.26
C GLU A 280 14.52 -6.09 7.52
N ASN A 281 15.50 -5.69 6.71
CA ASN A 281 16.14 -4.38 6.81
C ASN A 281 16.07 -3.62 5.48
N PRO A 282 14.93 -2.94 5.18
CA PRO A 282 14.77 -2.19 3.94
C PRO A 282 15.79 -1.07 3.76
N SER A 283 16.15 -0.35 4.82
CA SER A 283 17.14 0.73 4.75
C SER A 283 18.51 0.21 4.29
N GLN A 284 18.96 -0.92 4.83
CA GLN A 284 20.21 -1.55 4.39
C GLN A 284 20.13 -2.01 2.93
N ALA A 285 19.01 -2.58 2.52
CA ALA A 285 18.79 -3.03 1.16
C ALA A 285 18.81 -1.85 0.17
N MET A 286 18.17 -0.73 0.50
CA MET A 286 18.11 0.48 -0.32
C MET A 286 19.44 1.21 -0.42
N LEU A 287 20.32 1.10 0.58
CA LEU A 287 21.66 1.67 0.57
C LEU A 287 22.72 0.71 0.00
N SER A 288 22.31 -0.50 -0.39
CA SER A 288 23.23 -1.50 -0.97
C SER A 288 23.78 -1.02 -2.32
N GLY A 289 25.09 -1.07 -2.47
CA GLY A 289 25.76 -0.61 -3.70
C GLY A 289 25.94 0.90 -3.82
N ARG A 290 25.68 1.68 -2.74
CA ARG A 290 25.95 3.11 -2.70
C ARG A 290 27.41 3.39 -3.01
N PRO A 291 27.73 4.33 -3.94
CA PRO A 291 29.09 4.73 -4.19
C PRO A 291 29.67 5.47 -2.97
N THR A 292 30.91 5.25 -2.67
CA THR A 292 31.64 5.96 -1.62
C THR A 292 32.43 7.13 -2.19
N ASN A 293 32.53 8.21 -1.46
CA ASN A 293 33.26 9.42 -1.83
C ASN A 293 32.89 9.96 -3.24
N ALA A 294 31.62 9.88 -3.59
CA ALA A 294 31.08 10.34 -4.87
C ALA A 294 30.28 11.63 -4.69
N SER A 295 30.53 12.63 -5.55
CA SER A 295 29.70 13.84 -5.60
C SER A 295 28.30 13.53 -6.12
N GLY A 296 27.32 14.31 -5.71
CA GLY A 296 25.94 14.16 -6.17
C GLY A 296 25.13 13.12 -5.42
N THR A 297 25.60 12.53 -4.32
CA THR A 297 24.83 11.58 -3.51
C THR A 297 24.63 12.08 -2.10
N CYS A 298 23.44 11.82 -1.53
CA CYS A 298 23.11 12.17 -0.15
C CYS A 298 22.18 11.12 0.45
N VAL A 299 22.43 10.70 1.69
CA VAL A 299 21.53 9.81 2.43
C VAL A 299 20.57 10.63 3.27
N THR A 300 19.31 10.26 3.22
CA THR A 300 18.23 10.86 4.02
C THR A 300 17.49 9.82 4.83
N ALA A 301 16.80 10.28 5.88
CA ALA A 301 15.85 9.46 6.63
C ALA A 301 14.42 9.91 6.32
N VAL A 302 13.62 9.02 5.76
CA VAL A 302 12.21 9.23 5.44
C VAL A 302 11.30 8.47 6.39
N MET A 303 10.08 8.98 6.62
CA MET A 303 9.07 8.26 7.36
C MET A 303 8.06 7.66 6.39
N GLU A 304 8.03 6.35 6.34
CA GLU A 304 6.96 5.62 5.68
C GLU A 304 5.99 5.11 6.74
N GLY A 305 4.95 5.92 6.98
CA GLY A 305 4.05 5.72 8.10
C GLY A 305 4.72 5.93 9.45
N THR A 306 4.83 4.87 10.24
CA THR A 306 5.57 4.88 11.53
C THR A 306 7.01 4.41 11.39
N ARG A 307 7.39 3.85 10.23
CA ARG A 307 8.71 3.25 10.00
C ARG A 307 9.70 4.24 9.42
N PRO A 308 10.81 4.52 10.10
CA PRO A 308 11.91 5.26 9.50
C PRO A 308 12.64 4.37 8.48
N LEU A 309 12.95 4.91 7.32
CA LEU A 309 13.74 4.28 6.27
C LEU A 309 14.87 5.21 5.86
N LEU A 310 16.06 4.66 5.57
CA LEU A 310 17.12 5.42 4.92
C LEU A 310 17.02 5.23 3.40
N ALA A 311 17.12 6.34 2.68
CA ALA A 311 17.09 6.38 1.22
C ALA A 311 18.28 7.18 0.70
N GLU A 312 18.82 6.77 -0.46
CA GLU A 312 19.83 7.52 -1.19
C GLU A 312 19.16 8.42 -2.22
N ILE A 313 19.54 9.71 -2.18
CA ILE A 313 19.15 10.71 -3.16
C ILE A 313 20.35 10.98 -4.06
N GLN A 314 20.16 10.86 -5.36
CA GLN A 314 21.18 11.16 -6.36
C GLN A 314 20.78 12.39 -7.16
N GLY A 315 21.64 13.40 -7.19
CA GLY A 315 21.53 14.62 -7.97
C GLY A 315 22.65 14.72 -9.00
N LEU A 316 22.31 15.15 -10.21
CA LEU A 316 23.31 15.44 -11.24
C LEU A 316 23.03 16.83 -11.82
N ALA A 317 24.03 17.68 -11.75
CA ALA A 317 24.04 19.00 -12.40
C ALA A 317 25.10 19.00 -13.49
N THR A 318 24.74 19.38 -14.71
CA THR A 318 25.67 19.44 -15.84
C THR A 318 25.34 20.63 -16.75
N THR A 319 26.32 21.10 -17.51
CA THR A 319 26.10 22.22 -18.45
C THR A 319 25.06 21.84 -19.50
N SER A 320 24.06 22.72 -19.69
CA SER A 320 23.05 22.50 -20.72
C SER A 320 23.64 22.66 -22.12
N GLY A 321 23.53 21.60 -22.93
CA GLY A 321 23.91 21.64 -24.35
C GLY A 321 22.87 22.30 -25.26
N PHE A 322 21.69 22.67 -24.70
CA PHE A 322 20.57 23.27 -25.42
C PHE A 322 20.16 24.55 -24.70
N GLY A 323 19.70 25.55 -25.42
CA GLY A 323 19.38 26.89 -24.86
C GLY A 323 18.37 26.94 -23.70
N THR A 324 17.67 25.83 -23.40
CA THR A 324 16.73 25.71 -22.27
C THR A 324 17.18 24.55 -21.38
N PRO A 325 17.51 24.80 -20.10
CA PRO A 325 17.91 23.77 -19.14
C PRO A 325 16.83 22.72 -18.92
N ARG A 326 17.23 21.47 -18.92
CA ARG A 326 16.34 20.33 -18.63
C ARG A 326 16.32 20.05 -17.14
N ARG A 327 15.13 19.71 -16.66
CA ARG A 327 14.95 19.29 -15.27
C ARG A 327 14.15 18.02 -15.26
N MET A 328 14.67 16.98 -14.58
CA MET A 328 14.01 15.69 -14.48
C MET A 328 14.11 15.19 -13.07
N SER A 329 13.03 14.59 -12.59
CA SER A 329 12.96 14.00 -11.26
C SER A 329 12.30 12.63 -11.33
N THR A 330 12.92 11.64 -10.69
CA THR A 330 12.39 10.29 -10.52
C THR A 330 12.30 9.98 -9.04
N GLY A 331 11.11 9.58 -8.58
CA GLY A 331 10.86 9.27 -7.17
C GLY A 331 10.64 10.48 -6.26
N PHE A 332 10.72 11.71 -6.78
CA PHE A 332 10.46 12.95 -6.06
C PHE A 332 9.65 13.93 -6.92
N ASP A 333 8.83 14.78 -6.29
CA ASP A 333 7.97 15.72 -7.02
C ASP A 333 8.77 16.76 -7.81
N TYR A 334 8.45 16.89 -9.09
CA TYR A 334 9.11 17.82 -10.00
C TYR A 334 8.93 19.30 -9.59
N ALA A 335 7.71 19.68 -9.17
CA ALA A 335 7.44 21.07 -8.81
C ALA A 335 8.21 21.46 -7.53
N ARG A 336 8.33 20.52 -6.58
CA ARG A 336 9.11 20.72 -5.36
C ARG A 336 10.61 20.80 -5.65
N MET A 337 11.15 19.95 -6.55
CA MET A 337 12.53 20.08 -7.02
C MET A 337 12.80 21.47 -7.64
N ALA A 338 11.88 21.97 -8.45
CA ALA A 338 12.01 23.30 -9.08
C ALA A 338 12.03 24.43 -8.03
N LEU A 339 11.23 24.32 -6.96
CA LEU A 339 11.25 25.27 -5.85
C LEU A 339 12.59 25.21 -5.09
N ILE A 340 13.11 24.01 -4.81
CA ILE A 340 14.41 23.85 -4.15
C ILE A 340 15.53 24.50 -4.99
N LEU A 341 15.56 24.26 -6.30
CA LEU A 341 16.54 24.89 -7.20
C LEU A 341 16.46 26.42 -7.16
N ALA A 342 15.27 26.99 -7.13
CA ALA A 342 15.07 28.44 -7.02
C ALA A 342 15.59 29.01 -5.69
N VAL A 343 15.39 28.26 -4.57
CA VAL A 343 15.91 28.64 -3.26
C VAL A 343 17.45 28.54 -3.23
N LEU A 344 18.01 27.45 -3.77
CA LEU A 344 19.46 27.27 -3.88
C LEU A 344 20.12 28.44 -4.61
N GLU A 345 19.53 28.86 -5.72
CA GLU A 345 20.06 29.97 -6.53
C GLU A 345 19.90 31.31 -5.81
N LYS A 346 18.70 31.63 -5.35
CA LYS A 346 18.40 32.97 -4.82
C LYS A 346 18.89 33.21 -3.40
N ARG A 347 18.96 32.16 -2.56
CA ARG A 347 19.22 32.27 -1.11
C ARG A 347 20.54 31.67 -0.69
N ALA A 348 20.99 30.58 -1.34
CA ALA A 348 22.23 29.90 -0.96
C ALA A 348 23.40 30.22 -1.89
N GLY A 349 23.17 30.92 -3.02
CA GLY A 349 24.23 31.35 -3.96
C GLY A 349 24.76 30.23 -4.84
N PHE A 350 23.98 29.14 -5.04
CA PHE A 350 24.31 28.04 -5.94
C PHE A 350 23.52 28.18 -7.24
N TYR A 351 24.18 28.47 -8.36
CA TYR A 351 23.52 28.85 -9.60
C TYR A 351 23.26 27.64 -10.51
N PHE A 352 21.98 27.42 -10.83
CA PHE A 352 21.50 26.34 -11.71
C PHE A 352 20.85 26.83 -12.99
N SER A 353 20.83 28.15 -13.24
CA SER A 353 20.07 28.77 -14.35
C SER A 353 20.46 28.23 -15.73
N ASN A 354 21.72 27.88 -15.95
CA ASN A 354 22.25 27.37 -17.22
C ASN A 354 22.63 25.88 -17.17
N LEU A 355 22.18 25.15 -16.16
CA LEU A 355 22.52 23.76 -15.94
C LEU A 355 21.29 22.86 -16.08
N ASP A 356 21.49 21.74 -16.74
CA ASP A 356 20.56 20.61 -16.65
C ASP A 356 20.65 20.03 -15.23
N ALA A 357 19.51 19.70 -14.64
CA ALA A 357 19.45 19.11 -13.30
C ALA A 357 18.59 17.84 -13.30
N TYR A 358 19.14 16.76 -12.83
CA TYR A 358 18.53 15.45 -12.74
C TYR A 358 18.51 15.01 -11.29
N LEU A 359 17.41 14.43 -10.86
CA LEU A 359 17.22 13.88 -9.52
C LEU A 359 16.66 12.45 -9.60
N ASN A 360 17.22 11.56 -8.80
CA ASN A 360 16.77 10.19 -8.70
C ASN A 360 16.76 9.72 -7.25
N VAL A 361 15.66 9.12 -6.81
CA VAL A 361 15.58 8.41 -5.55
C VAL A 361 15.91 6.94 -5.81
N VAL A 362 16.97 6.45 -5.19
CA VAL A 362 17.44 5.07 -5.41
C VAL A 362 16.47 4.07 -4.80
N GLY A 363 16.33 2.90 -5.42
CA GLY A 363 15.45 1.81 -4.94
C GLY A 363 13.99 1.94 -5.38
N GLY A 364 13.65 2.97 -6.18
CA GLY A 364 12.31 3.15 -6.73
C GLY A 364 11.26 3.63 -5.72
N LEU A 365 11.69 4.17 -4.59
CA LEU A 365 10.80 4.84 -3.64
C LEU A 365 10.25 6.12 -4.27
N ARG A 366 8.96 6.37 -4.03
CA ARG A 366 8.37 7.68 -4.23
C ARG A 366 8.26 8.39 -2.90
N ILE A 367 8.93 9.53 -2.79
CA ILE A 367 9.00 10.31 -1.55
C ILE A 367 8.24 11.62 -1.75
N ASP A 368 7.15 11.78 -0.98
CA ASP A 368 6.32 13.00 -0.99
C ASP A 368 6.54 13.83 0.31
N GLU A 369 7.49 13.42 1.17
CA GLU A 369 7.73 14.01 2.48
C GLU A 369 8.65 15.24 2.41
N PRO A 370 8.28 16.42 3.00
CA PRO A 370 9.12 17.61 3.03
C PRO A 370 10.48 17.45 3.72
N ALA A 371 10.60 16.50 4.63
CA ALA A 371 11.84 16.24 5.35
C ALA A 371 13.04 15.90 4.44
N VAL A 372 12.78 15.50 3.20
CA VAL A 372 13.81 15.12 2.22
C VAL A 372 14.38 16.31 1.45
N ASP A 373 13.76 17.49 1.53
CA ASP A 373 14.18 18.67 0.78
C ASP A 373 15.66 18.99 0.97
N LEU A 374 16.14 18.90 2.24
CA LEU A 374 17.52 19.20 2.54
C LEU A 374 18.48 18.22 1.87
N ALA A 375 18.16 16.94 1.85
CA ALA A 375 18.98 15.93 1.18
C ALA A 375 18.98 16.12 -0.35
N VAL A 376 17.84 16.47 -0.94
CA VAL A 376 17.73 16.83 -2.36
C VAL A 376 18.62 18.03 -2.68
N ALA A 377 18.55 19.06 -1.86
CA ALA A 377 19.41 20.25 -2.00
C ALA A 377 20.89 19.88 -1.90
N MET A 378 21.27 19.07 -0.90
CA MET A 378 22.64 18.65 -0.67
C MET A 378 23.19 17.79 -1.83
N ALA A 379 22.39 16.86 -2.36
CA ALA A 379 22.79 16.05 -3.51
C ALA A 379 23.02 16.92 -4.77
N LEU A 380 22.14 17.87 -5.03
CA LEU A 380 22.27 18.80 -6.17
C LEU A 380 23.49 19.73 -6.03
N VAL A 381 23.71 20.30 -4.83
CA VAL A 381 24.86 21.19 -4.55
C VAL A 381 26.17 20.41 -4.57
N SER A 382 26.20 19.21 -4.02
CA SER A 382 27.35 18.31 -4.09
C SER A 382 27.77 18.03 -5.54
N SER A 383 26.81 17.73 -6.41
CA SER A 383 27.08 17.55 -7.85
C SER A 383 27.53 18.83 -8.53
N LEU A 384 26.93 19.98 -8.19
CA LEU A 384 27.30 21.28 -8.76
C LEU A 384 28.74 21.68 -8.44
N THR A 385 29.16 21.41 -7.20
CA THR A 385 30.49 21.82 -6.69
C THR A 385 31.55 20.72 -6.86
N ASP A 386 31.14 19.56 -7.35
CA ASP A 386 31.94 18.33 -7.41
C ASP A 386 32.60 17.97 -6.07
N THR A 387 31.86 18.21 -4.98
CA THR A 387 32.34 17.99 -3.60
C THR A 387 31.50 16.89 -2.95
N PRO A 388 32.07 15.73 -2.63
CA PRO A 388 31.36 14.64 -1.99
C PRO A 388 30.84 15.01 -0.60
N ILE A 389 29.63 14.54 -0.28
CA ILE A 389 29.11 14.51 1.07
C ILE A 389 29.74 13.33 1.81
N ARG A 390 30.07 13.52 3.08
CA ARG A 390 30.67 12.44 3.89
C ARG A 390 29.75 11.21 3.95
N ASP A 391 30.33 10.05 3.75
CA ASP A 391 29.63 8.77 3.65
C ASP A 391 28.91 8.36 4.94
N ASP A 392 29.34 8.87 6.08
CA ASP A 392 28.81 8.60 7.41
C ASP A 392 27.69 9.58 7.85
N THR A 393 27.18 10.42 6.92
CA THR A 393 26.24 11.49 7.21
C THR A 393 24.84 11.18 6.67
N VAL A 394 23.82 11.39 7.53
CA VAL A 394 22.40 11.40 7.16
C VAL A 394 21.87 12.82 7.25
N VAL A 395 21.09 13.25 6.26
CA VAL A 395 20.61 14.63 6.16
C VAL A 395 19.09 14.63 6.04
N PHE A 396 18.41 15.44 6.85
CA PHE A 396 16.95 15.63 6.70
C PHE A 396 16.52 16.99 7.24
N GLY A 397 15.51 17.60 6.59
CA GLY A 397 14.95 18.91 6.96
C GLY A 397 14.10 19.47 5.86
N GLU A 398 13.06 20.23 6.20
CA GLU A 398 12.23 20.96 5.24
C GLU A 398 12.88 22.31 4.92
N ILE A 399 12.87 22.69 3.64
CA ILE A 399 13.41 23.97 3.18
C ILE A 399 12.28 24.95 2.93
N GLY A 400 12.29 26.11 3.61
CA GLY A 400 11.39 27.22 3.33
C GLY A 400 11.89 28.10 2.19
N LEU A 401 11.00 28.91 1.58
CA LEU A 401 11.31 29.78 0.43
C LEU A 401 12.27 30.91 0.75
N ALA A 402 12.46 31.25 2.02
CA ALA A 402 13.49 32.19 2.45
C ALA A 402 14.88 31.54 2.66
N GLY A 403 15.00 30.22 2.45
CA GLY A 403 16.22 29.44 2.64
C GLY A 403 16.43 28.94 4.06
N GLU A 404 15.45 29.16 4.93
CA GLU A 404 15.45 28.68 6.31
C GLU A 404 15.15 27.17 6.37
N LEU A 405 15.66 26.50 7.40
CA LEU A 405 15.34 25.11 7.68
C LEU A 405 14.28 25.00 8.77
N ARG A 406 13.25 24.23 8.48
CA ARG A 406 12.10 23.98 9.35
C ARG A 406 12.18 22.61 9.98
N SER A 407 11.68 22.52 11.21
CA SER A 407 11.59 21.25 11.95
C SER A 407 10.69 20.25 11.20
N VAL A 408 11.07 18.99 11.28
CA VAL A 408 10.32 17.86 10.71
C VAL A 408 9.81 16.94 11.83
N SER A 409 8.84 16.11 11.52
CA SER A 409 8.28 15.14 12.48
C SER A 409 9.21 13.95 12.71
N HIS A 410 8.97 13.22 13.81
CA HIS A 410 9.62 11.94 14.14
C HIS A 410 11.15 11.94 14.12
N ILE A 411 11.77 13.02 14.61
CA ILE A 411 13.21 13.24 14.55
C ILE A 411 13.98 12.12 15.27
N GLU A 412 13.54 11.73 16.46
CA GLU A 412 14.21 10.64 17.22
C GLU A 412 14.18 9.31 16.45
N SER A 413 13.08 9.00 15.75
CA SER A 413 12.98 7.78 14.95
C SER A 413 13.95 7.80 13.76
N ARG A 414 14.12 8.97 13.11
CA ARG A 414 15.08 9.15 12.00
C ARG A 414 16.52 8.98 12.45
N VAL A 415 16.88 9.62 13.56
CA VAL A 415 18.23 9.51 14.16
C VAL A 415 18.49 8.09 14.66
N SER A 416 17.48 7.43 15.25
CA SER A 416 17.59 6.04 15.70
C SER A 416 17.86 5.07 14.55
N GLU A 417 17.22 5.27 13.41
CA GLU A 417 17.46 4.44 12.22
C GLU A 417 18.86 4.69 11.62
N ALA A 418 19.31 5.94 11.55
CA ALA A 418 20.66 6.30 11.14
C ALA A 418 21.71 5.65 12.07
N TYR A 419 21.52 5.77 13.38
CA TYR A 419 22.39 5.15 14.39
C TYR A 419 22.45 3.63 14.26
N ARG A 420 21.29 2.97 14.12
CA ARG A 420 21.17 1.51 13.95
C ARG A 420 21.96 0.99 12.73
N LEU A 421 22.08 1.80 11.69
CA LEU A 421 22.80 1.45 10.46
C LEU A 421 24.26 1.92 10.44
N GLY A 422 24.76 2.46 11.57
CA GLY A 422 26.17 2.81 11.73
C GLY A 422 26.56 4.18 11.20
N PHE A 423 25.58 5.06 10.89
CA PHE A 423 25.88 6.46 10.58
C PHE A 423 26.29 7.19 11.84
N THR A 424 27.33 8.02 11.73
CA THR A 424 27.92 8.73 12.86
C THR A 424 27.57 10.21 12.90
N ARG A 425 26.93 10.75 11.84
CA ARG A 425 26.55 12.15 11.74
C ARG A 425 25.12 12.31 11.22
N CYS A 426 24.38 13.25 11.84
CA CYS A 426 23.06 13.67 11.37
C CYS A 426 23.02 15.19 11.26
N VAL A 427 22.78 15.70 10.04
CA VAL A 427 22.57 17.14 9.77
C VAL A 427 21.07 17.39 9.71
N LEU A 428 20.56 18.25 10.59
CA LEU A 428 19.14 18.49 10.79
C LEU A 428 18.86 19.95 11.18
N PRO A 429 17.58 20.41 11.08
CA PRO A 429 17.25 21.78 11.46
C PRO A 429 17.56 22.07 12.93
N TYR A 430 18.20 23.20 13.22
CA TYR A 430 18.59 23.60 14.59
C TYR A 430 17.43 23.56 15.58
N HIS A 431 16.26 24.01 15.18
CA HIS A 431 15.07 23.99 16.03
C HIS A 431 14.64 22.58 16.45
N SER A 432 15.01 21.57 15.70
CA SER A 432 14.72 20.16 15.98
C SER A 432 15.61 19.58 17.09
N MET A 433 16.76 20.17 17.35
CA MET A 433 17.70 19.73 18.42
C MET A 433 17.05 19.69 19.80
N LYS A 434 16.09 20.58 20.07
CA LYS A 434 15.39 20.64 21.36
C LYS A 434 14.49 19.43 21.64
N SER A 435 14.13 18.68 20.60
CA SER A 435 13.21 17.54 20.66
C SER A 435 13.95 16.20 20.75
N ILE A 436 15.29 16.19 20.84
CA ILE A 436 16.10 14.97 20.85
C ILE A 436 16.83 14.86 22.19
N ASP A 437 16.68 13.70 22.82
CA ASP A 437 17.57 13.33 23.91
C ASP A 437 18.91 12.81 23.34
N SER A 438 19.88 13.70 23.18
CA SER A 438 21.20 13.40 22.62
C SER A 438 21.96 12.31 23.39
N LYS A 439 21.65 12.10 24.70
CA LYS A 439 22.27 11.05 25.51
C LYS A 439 21.95 9.64 25.04
N ARG A 440 20.82 9.46 24.35
CA ARG A 440 20.40 8.14 23.79
C ARG A 440 21.21 7.74 22.56
N PHE A 441 21.90 8.69 21.91
CA PHE A 441 22.62 8.48 20.66
C PHE A 441 24.12 8.77 20.82
N SER A 442 24.73 8.16 21.85
CA SER A 442 26.14 8.35 22.22
C SER A 442 27.12 7.79 21.17
N GLY A 443 27.20 8.31 20.03
CA GLY A 443 28.03 7.84 18.89
C GLY A 443 27.59 8.50 17.60
N VAL A 444 26.54 9.34 17.67
CA VAL A 444 26.08 10.15 16.56
C VAL A 444 26.28 11.63 16.88
N GLU A 445 27.02 12.31 16.05
CA GLU A 445 27.14 13.77 16.10
C GLU A 445 25.88 14.39 15.47
N LEU A 446 25.09 15.11 16.28
CA LEU A 446 23.92 15.83 15.83
C LEU A 446 24.29 17.27 15.51
N ILE A 447 24.18 17.66 14.23
CA ILE A 447 24.56 18.98 13.75
C ILE A 447 23.31 19.76 13.38
N GLY A 448 22.94 20.71 14.25
CA GLY A 448 21.81 21.60 14.05
C GLY A 448 22.18 22.80 13.17
N VAL A 449 21.51 22.96 12.04
CA VAL A 449 21.78 24.04 11.05
C VAL A 449 20.54 24.92 10.81
N HIS A 450 20.77 26.19 10.49
CA HIS A 450 19.70 27.20 10.33
C HIS A 450 19.25 27.38 8.88
N ASN A 451 20.16 27.17 7.94
CA ASN A 451 19.93 27.43 6.53
C ASN A 451 20.69 26.43 5.65
N VAL A 452 20.38 26.44 4.36
CA VAL A 452 20.92 25.50 3.36
C VAL A 452 22.45 25.63 3.23
N ARG A 453 23.01 26.83 3.37
CA ARG A 453 24.46 27.05 3.23
C ARG A 453 25.23 26.41 4.38
N GLU A 454 24.79 26.66 5.62
CA GLU A 454 25.35 26.00 6.81
C GLU A 454 25.26 24.47 6.72
N ALA A 455 24.13 23.94 6.17
CA ALA A 455 23.97 22.51 5.99
C ALA A 455 25.00 21.93 5.02
N PHE A 456 25.28 22.60 3.90
CA PHE A 456 26.30 22.12 2.96
C PHE A 456 27.69 22.12 3.59
N ASP A 457 28.07 23.21 4.24
CA ASP A 457 29.37 23.29 4.92
C ASP A 457 29.52 22.19 5.99
N ALA A 458 28.45 21.88 6.73
CA ALA A 458 28.43 20.79 7.71
C ALA A 458 28.48 19.37 7.09
N CYS A 459 28.00 19.19 5.86
CA CYS A 459 28.01 17.89 5.18
C CYS A 459 29.37 17.52 4.57
N VAL A 460 30.22 18.50 4.24
CA VAL A 460 31.50 18.29 3.55
C VAL A 460 32.70 18.36 4.46
N GLN A 461 32.57 18.97 5.64
CA GLN A 461 33.60 19.03 6.70
C GLN A 461 33.63 17.73 7.51
#